data_d593e195228b98dcb6354dcd39afe4ca
#
_entry.id   d593e195228b98dcb6354dcd39afe4ca
#
_cell.length_a   1.000
_cell.length_b   1.000
_cell.length_c   1.000
_cell.angle_alpha   90.00
_cell.angle_beta   90.00
_cell.angle_gamma   90.00
#
_symmetry.space_group_name_H-M   'P 1'
#
loop_
_entity.id
_entity.type
_entity.pdbx_description
1 polymer ?
#
loop_
_entity_poly.entity_id
_entity_poly.type
_entity_poly.pdbx_seq_one_letter_code
_entity_poly.pdbx_strand_id
1 'polypeptide(L)'
;MEKIGIVGAGLIGSSWSAIFSSNGFNVVIYDSNKNVEDEFKKRVATFLEELKFIDNKINIEDSLQNIEFVNDINYLSNNCTFIQDCSPEIVE
;
A
#
# COMPACT_ATOMS: atom_id res chain seq x y z
N MET A 1 9.64 -11.33 -9.04
CA MET A 1 9.69 -10.16 -8.15
C MET A 1 8.72 -10.36 -6.99
N GLU A 2 9.15 -10.09 -5.80
CA GLU A 2 8.31 -10.30 -4.61
C GLU A 2 7.14 -9.31 -4.57
N LYS A 3 5.99 -9.82 -4.21
CA LYS A 3 4.81 -8.99 -3.93
C LYS A 3 4.58 -8.92 -2.43
N ILE A 4 4.39 -7.73 -1.94
CA ILE A 4 4.08 -7.48 -0.54
C ILE A 4 2.60 -7.22 -0.42
N GLY A 5 1.92 -8.00 0.40
CA GLY A 5 0.51 -7.83 0.68
C GLY A 5 0.31 -6.98 1.93
N ILE A 6 -0.62 -6.03 1.85
CA ILE A 6 -0.99 -5.19 3.00
C ILE A 6 -2.49 -5.32 3.19
N VAL A 7 -2.90 -5.67 4.39
CA VAL A 7 -4.30 -5.76 4.77
C VAL A 7 -4.63 -4.53 5.61
N GLY A 8 -5.56 -3.71 5.12
CA GLY A 8 -5.95 -2.46 5.76
C GLY A 8 -5.38 -1.25 5.05
N ALA A 9 -6.28 -0.45 4.44
CA ALA A 9 -5.92 0.71 3.61
C ALA A 9 -6.03 2.03 4.36
N GLY A 10 -5.90 2.01 5.69
CA GLY A 10 -5.92 3.20 6.51
C GLY A 10 -4.58 3.94 6.46
N LEU A 11 -4.35 4.77 7.46
CA LEU A 11 -3.15 5.61 7.52
C LEU A 11 -1.86 4.78 7.54
N ILE A 12 -1.81 3.74 8.37
CA ILE A 12 -0.62 2.89 8.51
C ILE A 12 -0.38 2.09 7.23
N GLY A 13 -1.43 1.47 6.68
CA GLY A 13 -1.32 0.72 5.43
C GLY A 13 -0.88 1.59 4.27
N SER A 14 -1.36 2.84 4.21
CA SER A 14 -0.96 3.79 3.19
C SER A 14 0.52 4.16 3.30
N SER A 15 1.02 4.37 4.53
CA SER A 15 2.42 4.71 4.74
C SER A 15 3.35 3.56 4.37
N TRP A 16 3.02 2.33 4.75
CA TRP A 16 3.80 1.16 4.35
C TRP A 16 3.78 0.95 2.84
N SER A 17 2.61 1.15 2.20
CA SER A 17 2.49 1.05 0.75
C SER A 17 3.42 2.03 0.04
N ALA A 18 3.51 3.26 0.54
CA ALA A 18 4.41 4.27 -0.02
C ALA A 18 5.87 3.85 0.14
N ILE A 19 6.25 3.37 1.31
CA ILE A 19 7.62 2.96 1.60
C ILE A 19 8.05 1.79 0.72
N PHE A 20 7.24 0.74 0.66
CA PHE A 20 7.58 -0.44 -0.13
C PHE A 20 7.59 -0.14 -1.62
N SER A 21 6.58 0.56 -2.12
CA SER A 21 6.49 0.86 -3.56
C SER A 21 7.62 1.77 -4.03
N SER A 22 8.02 2.72 -3.19
CA SER A 22 9.12 3.63 -3.54
C SER A 22 10.48 2.93 -3.54
N ASN A 23 10.57 1.77 -2.91
CA ASN A 23 11.77 0.93 -2.93
C ASN A 23 11.72 -0.18 -3.99
N GLY A 24 10.78 -0.11 -4.92
CA GLY A 24 10.71 -1.01 -6.06
C GLY A 24 9.92 -2.29 -5.83
N PHE A 25 9.27 -2.44 -4.68
CA PHE A 25 8.44 -3.61 -4.42
C PHE A 25 7.06 -3.44 -5.03
N ASN A 26 6.51 -4.54 -5.53
CA ASN A 26 5.10 -4.58 -5.90
C ASN A 26 4.25 -4.77 -4.65
N VAL A 27 3.26 -3.92 -4.48
CA VAL A 27 2.38 -3.92 -3.30
C VAL A 27 0.97 -4.29 -3.74
N VAL A 28 0.38 -5.25 -3.04
CA VAL A 28 -1.04 -5.59 -3.19
C VAL A 28 -1.73 -5.18 -1.89
N ILE A 29 -2.69 -4.28 -1.98
CA ILE A 29 -3.40 -3.80 -0.80
C ILE A 29 -4.85 -4.22 -0.84
N TYR A 30 -5.35 -4.71 0.29
CA TYR A 30 -6.73 -5.13 0.47
C TYR A 30 -7.36 -4.36 1.63
N ASP A 31 -8.59 -3.94 1.44
CA ASP A 31 -9.43 -3.44 2.52
C ASP A 31 -10.85 -3.96 2.30
N SER A 32 -11.51 -4.35 3.39
CA SER A 32 -12.89 -4.81 3.33
C SER A 32 -13.86 -3.71 2.91
N ASN A 33 -13.49 -2.45 3.11
CA ASN A 33 -14.28 -1.30 2.69
C ASN A 33 -13.80 -0.82 1.33
N LYS A 34 -14.60 -1.08 0.28
CA LYS A 34 -14.27 -0.70 -1.09
C LYS A 34 -14.22 0.80 -1.30
N ASN A 35 -14.89 1.56 -0.44
CA ASN A 35 -15.01 3.01 -0.60
C ASN A 35 -13.78 3.78 -0.14
N VAL A 36 -12.77 3.11 0.43
CA VAL A 36 -11.55 3.78 0.89
C VAL A 36 -10.47 3.87 -0.19
N GLU A 37 -10.70 3.30 -1.36
CA GLU A 37 -9.66 3.25 -2.40
C GLU A 37 -9.17 4.64 -2.81
N ASP A 38 -10.08 5.58 -3.04
CA ASP A 38 -9.71 6.94 -3.46
C ASP A 38 -8.93 7.68 -2.38
N GLU A 39 -9.35 7.57 -1.13
CA GLU A 39 -8.62 8.17 -0.02
C GLU A 39 -7.28 7.53 0.18
N PHE A 40 -7.20 6.22 0.02
CA PHE A 40 -5.95 5.48 0.10
C PHE A 40 -4.96 6.01 -0.94
N LYS A 41 -5.39 6.15 -2.18
CA LYS A 41 -4.53 6.66 -3.26
C LYS A 41 -4.02 8.05 -2.96
N LYS A 42 -4.86 8.92 -2.41
CA LYS A 42 -4.47 10.28 -2.03
C LYS A 42 -3.45 10.27 -0.91
N ARG A 43 -3.64 9.43 0.10
CA ARG A 43 -2.69 9.31 1.21
C ARG A 43 -1.34 8.81 0.73
N VAL A 44 -1.32 7.80 -0.13
CA VAL A 44 -0.08 7.26 -0.67
C VAL A 44 0.65 8.32 -1.49
N ALA A 45 -0.06 9.07 -2.33
CA ALA A 45 0.54 10.13 -3.10
C ALA A 45 1.18 11.19 -2.20
N THR A 46 0.51 11.57 -1.13
CA THR A 46 1.04 12.53 -0.15
C THR A 46 2.30 11.99 0.53
N PHE A 47 2.28 10.74 0.98
CA PHE A 47 3.45 10.12 1.58
C PHE A 47 4.62 10.02 0.61
N LEU A 48 4.35 9.71 -0.65
CA LEU A 48 5.40 9.65 -1.67
C LEU A 48 6.02 11.02 -1.92
N GLU A 49 5.22 12.08 -1.91
CA GLU A 49 5.74 13.44 -2.01
C GLU A 49 6.66 13.78 -0.84
N GLU A 50 6.27 13.41 0.38
CA GLU A 50 7.09 13.60 1.57
C GLU A 50 8.39 12.80 1.48
N LEU A 51 8.32 11.54 1.05
CA LEU A 51 9.51 10.70 0.90
C LEU A 51 10.44 11.25 -0.17
N LYS A 52 9.90 11.78 -1.27
CA LYS A 52 10.69 12.39 -2.33
C LYS A 52 11.45 13.61 -1.85
N PHE A 53 10.91 14.32 -0.89
CA PHE A 53 11.59 15.47 -0.29
C PHE A 53 12.89 15.07 0.40
N ILE A 54 12.91 13.85 0.96
CA ILE A 54 14.08 13.27 1.62
C ILE A 54 15.00 12.58 0.62
N ASP A 55 14.40 11.89 -0.36
CA ASP A 55 15.12 11.15 -1.40
C ASP A 55 14.57 11.53 -2.76
N ASN A 56 15.26 12.41 -3.48
CA ASN A 56 14.81 12.91 -4.77
C ASN A 56 14.88 11.89 -5.91
N LYS A 57 15.41 10.70 -5.65
CA LYS A 57 15.43 9.62 -6.64
C LYS A 57 14.08 8.92 -6.76
N ILE A 58 13.18 9.14 -5.81
CA ILE A 58 11.86 8.52 -5.83
C ILE A 58 11.06 9.09 -7.00
N ASN A 59 10.50 8.19 -7.81
CA ASN A 59 9.56 8.54 -8.87
C ASN A 59 8.16 8.20 -8.39
N ILE A 60 7.34 9.23 -8.19
CA ILE A 60 5.99 9.06 -7.62
C ILE A 60 5.10 8.22 -8.53
N GLU A 61 5.14 8.47 -9.85
CA GLU A 61 4.30 7.73 -10.80
C GLU A 61 4.66 6.25 -10.83
N ASP A 62 5.95 5.93 -10.89
CA ASP A 62 6.42 4.55 -10.89
C ASP A 62 6.03 3.84 -9.59
N SER A 63 6.14 4.55 -8.47
CA SER A 63 5.76 3.99 -7.17
C SER A 63 4.28 3.68 -7.12
N LEU A 64 3.44 4.59 -7.61
CA LEU A 64 1.98 4.37 -7.65
C LEU A 64 1.62 3.20 -8.55
N GLN A 65 2.32 3.01 -9.67
CA GLN A 65 2.09 1.89 -10.57
C GLN A 65 2.46 0.54 -9.94
N ASN A 66 3.30 0.55 -8.92
CA ASN A 66 3.67 -0.67 -8.20
C ASN A 66 2.62 -1.10 -7.17
N ILE A 67 1.54 -0.35 -7.02
CA ILE A 67 0.50 -0.62 -6.01
C ILE A 67 -0.77 -1.06 -6.71
N GLU A 68 -1.30 -2.21 -6.28
CA GLU A 68 -2.56 -2.75 -6.77
C GLU A 68 -3.56 -2.85 -5.61
N PHE A 69 -4.71 -2.20 -5.75
CA PHE A 69 -5.79 -2.29 -4.77
C PHE A 69 -6.73 -3.42 -5.18
N VAL A 70 -6.96 -4.37 -4.29
CA VAL A 70 -7.77 -5.55 -4.59
C VAL A 70 -8.96 -5.67 -3.63
N ASN A 71 -10.01 -6.32 -4.12
CA ASN A 71 -11.24 -6.53 -3.36
C ASN A 71 -11.33 -7.93 -2.76
N ASP A 72 -10.39 -8.79 -3.07
CA ASP A 72 -10.42 -10.20 -2.68
C ASP A 72 -9.17 -10.53 -1.87
N ILE A 73 -9.38 -10.86 -0.60
CA ILE A 73 -8.28 -11.23 0.30
C ILE A 73 -7.57 -12.50 -0.19
N ASN A 74 -8.27 -13.38 -0.88
CA ASN A 74 -7.66 -14.60 -1.41
C ASN A 74 -6.66 -14.30 -2.51
N TYR A 75 -6.92 -13.28 -3.33
CA TYR A 75 -5.93 -12.85 -4.32
C TYR A 75 -4.65 -12.42 -3.66
N LEU A 76 -4.75 -11.64 -2.60
CA LEU A 76 -3.59 -11.16 -1.84
C LEU A 76 -2.85 -12.35 -1.24
N SER A 77 -3.55 -13.26 -0.56
CA SER A 77 -2.95 -14.43 0.08
C SER A 77 -2.21 -15.32 -0.91
N ASN A 78 -2.77 -15.47 -2.11
CA ASN A 78 -2.23 -16.39 -3.11
C ASN A 78 -1.07 -15.78 -3.91
N ASN A 79 -0.94 -14.46 -3.92
CA ASN A 79 0.02 -13.77 -4.79
C ASN A 79 1.14 -13.05 -4.05
N CYS A 80 1.09 -12.99 -2.73
CA CYS A 80 2.06 -12.25 -1.94
C CYS A 80 2.96 -13.19 -1.15
N THR A 81 4.25 -12.88 -1.10
CA THR A 81 5.23 -13.66 -0.34
C THR A 81 5.37 -13.16 1.10
N PHE A 82 5.00 -11.92 1.33
CA PHE A 82 5.01 -11.31 2.65
C PHE A 82 3.72 -10.53 2.84
N ILE A 83 3.05 -10.69 3.99
CA ILE A 83 1.79 -10.01 4.27
C ILE A 83 1.91 -9.27 5.61
N GLN A 84 1.62 -7.96 5.55
CA GLN A 84 1.58 -7.10 6.72
C GLN A 84 0.12 -6.75 7.02
N ASP A 85 -0.35 -7.07 8.21
CA ASP A 85 -1.70 -6.71 8.64
C ASP A 85 -1.66 -5.34 9.32
N CYS A 86 -2.31 -4.38 8.70
CA CYS A 86 -2.43 -3.00 9.19
C CYS A 86 -3.88 -2.65 9.49
N SER A 87 -4.76 -3.64 9.55
CA SER A 87 -6.15 -3.39 9.87
C SER A 87 -6.31 -2.88 11.31
N PRO A 88 -7.33 -2.07 11.60
CA PRO A 88 -7.55 -1.58 12.95
C PRO A 88 -7.79 -2.73 13.91
N GLU A 89 -7.15 -2.65 15.07
CA GLU A 89 -7.39 -3.58 16.14
C GLU A 89 -8.66 -3.15 16.88
N ILE A 90 -9.65 -4.04 16.92
CA ILE A 90 -10.87 -3.78 17.67
C ILE A 90 -10.67 -4.32 19.06
N VAL A 91 -10.54 -3.41 20.01
CA VAL A 91 -10.44 -3.77 21.44
C VAL A 91 -11.82 -3.58 22.05
N GLU A 92 -12.39 -4.65 22.54
CA GLU A 92 -13.66 -4.59 23.26
C GLU A 92 -13.43 -4.59 24.77
#